data_bb18a9243626033f818c5f4392d4428d
#
_entry.id   bb18a9243626033f818c5f4392d4428d
#
_cell.length_a   1.000
_cell.length_b   1.000
_cell.length_c   1.000
_cell.angle_alpha   90.00
_cell.angle_beta   90.00
_cell.angle_gamma   90.00
#
_symmetry.space_group_name_H-M   'P 1'
#
loop_
_entity.id
_entity.type
_entity.pdbx_description
1 polymer ?
#
loop_
_entity_poly.entity_id
_entity_poly.type
_entity_poly.pdbx_seq_one_letter_code
_entity_poly.pdbx_strand_id
1 'polypeptide(L)'
;ATALLVEAGYDVIAISMLLAGSAEGHAGSCCSIDDFQDARRVAEQLGIPYYVLNLKDAFQTRVIDVFTREYQHGRTPNPCLLCNRDLKFDVLWQRARELDAEFVATGHYAQIAWDDETQQAQLLRGVDPYKDQSYFLFTLSQPQLMRTLFPVGHLTKEQVREKARALDLRVAEKPESQDI
;
A
#
# COMPACT_ATOMS: atom_id res chain seq x y z
N ALA A 1 7.00 4.32 5.16
CA ALA A 1 5.67 4.45 5.83
C ALA A 1 5.72 3.86 7.24
N THR A 2 5.98 2.57 7.40
CA THR A 2 5.95 1.86 8.69
C THR A 2 6.79 2.53 9.78
N ALA A 3 8.04 2.88 9.48
CA ALA A 3 8.94 3.55 10.43
C ALA A 3 8.39 4.91 10.90
N LEU A 4 7.75 5.68 10.01
CA LEU A 4 7.12 6.96 10.37
C LEU A 4 5.95 6.79 11.34
N LEU A 5 5.22 5.69 11.25
CA LEU A 5 4.13 5.38 12.19
C LEU A 5 4.68 4.99 13.56
N VAL A 6 5.74 4.18 13.60
CA VAL A 6 6.42 3.82 14.85
C VAL A 6 7.00 5.07 15.52
N GLU A 7 7.66 5.95 14.77
CA GLU A 7 8.16 7.25 15.28
C GLU A 7 7.02 8.14 15.82
N ALA A 8 5.84 8.08 15.20
CA ALA A 8 4.66 8.81 15.64
C ALA A 8 3.95 8.17 16.84
N GLY A 9 4.46 7.04 17.37
CA GLY A 9 3.94 6.36 18.57
C GLY A 9 2.76 5.43 18.32
N TYR A 10 2.47 5.05 17.08
CA TYR A 10 1.47 4.04 16.79
C TYR A 10 1.95 2.63 17.17
N ASP A 11 1.03 1.80 17.67
CA ASP A 11 1.23 0.35 17.73
C ASP A 11 1.01 -0.24 16.34
N VAL A 12 2.06 -0.76 15.73
CA VAL A 12 2.09 -1.09 14.30
C VAL A 12 2.25 -2.58 14.08
N ILE A 13 1.39 -3.13 13.23
CA ILE A 13 1.51 -4.49 12.68
C ILE A 13 1.84 -4.34 11.18
N ALA A 14 2.97 -4.88 10.75
CA ALA A 14 3.34 -4.89 9.34
C ALA A 14 2.74 -6.11 8.63
N ILE A 15 2.13 -5.86 7.46
CA ILE A 15 1.51 -6.91 6.65
C ILE A 15 2.01 -6.80 5.20
N SER A 16 2.52 -7.90 4.66
CA SER A 16 2.74 -8.05 3.22
C SER A 16 1.69 -8.96 2.59
N MET A 17 1.35 -8.70 1.34
CA MET A 17 0.36 -9.48 0.59
C MET A 17 1.06 -10.31 -0.48
N LEU A 18 0.88 -11.63 -0.43
CA LEU A 18 1.35 -12.53 -1.47
C LEU A 18 0.27 -12.60 -2.56
N LEU A 19 0.50 -11.91 -3.69
CA LEU A 19 -0.47 -11.74 -4.78
C LEU A 19 -0.25 -12.71 -5.95
N ALA A 20 1.01 -13.06 -6.25
CA ALA A 20 1.34 -13.98 -7.36
C ALA A 20 2.16 -15.17 -6.88
N GLY A 21 2.23 -16.24 -7.70
CA GLY A 21 3.08 -17.39 -7.43
C GLY A 21 4.56 -17.01 -7.55
N SER A 22 5.38 -17.45 -6.59
CA SER A 22 6.82 -17.23 -6.57
C SER A 22 7.63 -18.01 -7.63
N ALA A 23 6.95 -18.77 -8.50
CA ALA A 23 7.61 -19.66 -9.47
C ALA A 23 8.10 -18.96 -10.75
N GLU A 24 7.64 -17.73 -11.00
CA GLU A 24 8.08 -16.96 -12.17
C GLU A 24 8.70 -15.65 -11.68
N GLY A 25 9.92 -15.77 -11.15
CA GLY A 25 10.74 -14.65 -10.71
C GLY A 25 11.16 -13.73 -11.85
N HIS A 26 10.23 -12.97 -12.39
CA HIS A 26 10.58 -11.81 -13.18
C HIS A 26 10.99 -10.71 -12.21
N ALA A 27 12.24 -10.29 -12.29
CA ALA A 27 12.73 -9.10 -11.60
C ALA A 27 11.81 -7.92 -11.98
N GLY A 28 11.07 -7.40 -11.00
CA GLY A 28 10.14 -6.28 -11.19
C GLY A 28 8.69 -6.56 -10.84
N SER A 29 8.29 -7.80 -10.48
CA SER A 29 6.95 -8.03 -9.96
C SER A 29 6.76 -7.37 -8.60
N CYS A 30 5.57 -6.84 -8.31
CA CYS A 30 5.29 -6.09 -7.07
C CYS A 30 5.35 -6.94 -5.77
N CYS A 31 5.74 -8.23 -5.82
CA CYS A 31 5.82 -9.15 -4.68
C CYS A 31 6.87 -10.24 -4.92
N SER A 32 8.15 -9.89 -4.95
CA SER A 32 9.24 -10.88 -4.98
C SER A 32 9.51 -11.47 -3.60
N ILE A 33 10.20 -12.62 -3.55
CA ILE A 33 10.65 -13.23 -2.27
C ILE A 33 11.56 -12.27 -1.52
N ASP A 34 12.40 -11.53 -2.23
CA ASP A 34 13.30 -10.53 -1.65
C ASP A 34 12.53 -9.38 -1.00
N ASP A 35 11.38 -8.97 -1.57
CA ASP A 35 10.51 -7.94 -0.98
C ASP A 35 9.96 -8.37 0.40
N PHE A 36 9.58 -9.64 0.54
CA PHE A 36 9.11 -10.19 1.83
C PHE A 36 10.24 -10.27 2.85
N GLN A 37 11.45 -10.65 2.43
CA GLN A 37 12.61 -10.67 3.30
C GLN A 37 13.01 -9.28 3.76
N ASP A 38 13.00 -8.30 2.86
CA ASP A 38 13.27 -6.91 3.18
C ASP A 38 12.23 -6.33 4.14
N ALA A 39 10.94 -6.59 3.90
CA ALA A 39 9.86 -6.16 4.78
C ALA A 39 9.99 -6.77 6.17
N ARG A 40 10.34 -8.07 6.26
CA ARG A 40 10.58 -8.77 7.52
C ARG A 40 11.74 -8.12 8.29
N ARG A 41 12.88 -7.88 7.63
CA ARG A 41 14.06 -7.25 8.26
C ARG A 41 13.74 -5.86 8.80
N VAL A 42 12.99 -5.07 8.03
CA VAL A 42 12.53 -3.75 8.49
C VAL A 42 11.62 -3.88 9.71
N ALA A 43 10.70 -4.83 9.73
CA ALA A 43 9.84 -5.06 10.88
C ALA A 43 10.62 -5.52 12.12
N GLU A 44 11.59 -6.43 11.95
CA GLU A 44 12.50 -6.88 13.01
C GLU A 44 13.33 -5.71 13.57
N GLN A 45 13.88 -4.85 12.68
CA GLN A 45 14.65 -3.67 13.11
C GLN A 45 13.78 -2.67 13.89
N LEU A 46 12.51 -2.53 13.53
CA LEU A 46 11.56 -1.66 14.21
C LEU A 46 10.91 -2.30 15.45
N GLY A 47 11.15 -3.58 15.70
CA GLY A 47 10.59 -4.32 16.84
C GLY A 47 9.08 -4.56 16.74
N ILE A 48 8.51 -4.65 15.53
CA ILE A 48 7.08 -4.80 15.30
C ILE A 48 6.72 -6.19 14.73
N PRO A 49 5.50 -6.69 14.97
CA PRO A 49 5.00 -7.91 14.34
C PRO A 49 4.92 -7.80 12.82
N TYR A 50 5.22 -8.89 12.12
CA TYR A 50 5.15 -8.99 10.67
C TYR A 50 4.41 -10.25 10.22
N TYR A 51 3.43 -10.08 9.34
CA TYR A 51 2.64 -11.17 8.77
C TYR A 51 2.61 -11.12 7.25
N VAL A 52 2.43 -12.28 6.62
CA VAL A 52 2.20 -12.41 5.18
C VAL A 52 0.81 -12.99 4.97
N LEU A 53 -0.03 -12.26 4.26
CA LEU A 53 -1.35 -12.72 3.83
C LEU A 53 -1.27 -13.34 2.44
N ASN A 54 -1.71 -14.59 2.31
CA ASN A 54 -1.84 -15.22 1.00
C ASN A 54 -3.16 -14.78 0.36
N LEU A 55 -3.05 -13.92 -0.65
CA LEU A 55 -4.20 -13.39 -1.41
C LEU A 55 -4.15 -13.78 -2.90
N LYS A 56 -3.42 -14.85 -3.25
CA LYS A 56 -3.25 -15.29 -4.64
C LYS A 56 -4.58 -15.54 -5.35
N ASP A 57 -5.48 -16.30 -4.74
CA ASP A 57 -6.77 -16.65 -5.35
C ASP A 57 -7.66 -15.40 -5.49
N ALA A 58 -7.66 -14.53 -4.48
CA ALA A 58 -8.39 -13.27 -4.54
C ALA A 58 -7.81 -12.33 -5.61
N PHE A 59 -6.49 -12.27 -5.74
CA PHE A 59 -5.81 -11.50 -6.78
C PHE A 59 -6.14 -12.04 -8.18
N GLN A 60 -6.06 -13.35 -8.37
CA GLN A 60 -6.39 -13.99 -9.65
C GLN A 60 -7.83 -13.63 -10.05
N THR A 61 -8.80 -13.87 -9.18
CA THR A 61 -10.22 -13.72 -9.51
C THR A 61 -10.69 -12.26 -9.60
N ARG A 62 -10.22 -11.39 -8.72
CA ARG A 62 -10.71 -10.00 -8.62
C ARG A 62 -9.91 -9.02 -9.46
N VAL A 63 -8.67 -9.34 -9.82
CA VAL A 63 -7.81 -8.44 -10.59
C VAL A 63 -7.46 -9.03 -11.95
N ILE A 64 -6.81 -10.19 -12.02
CA ILE A 64 -6.29 -10.74 -13.26
C ILE A 64 -7.41 -11.19 -14.20
N ASP A 65 -8.39 -11.95 -13.72
CA ASP A 65 -9.50 -12.42 -14.56
C ASP A 65 -10.37 -11.26 -15.05
N VAL A 66 -10.57 -10.24 -14.20
CA VAL A 66 -11.29 -9.02 -14.59
C VAL A 66 -10.50 -8.26 -15.64
N PHE A 67 -9.20 -8.05 -15.43
CA PHE A 67 -8.33 -7.38 -16.40
C PHE A 67 -8.36 -8.09 -17.75
N THR A 68 -8.18 -9.40 -17.77
CA THR A 68 -8.16 -10.23 -18.99
C THR A 68 -9.49 -10.12 -19.73
N ARG A 69 -10.62 -10.25 -19.03
CA ARG A 69 -11.96 -10.14 -19.61
C ARG A 69 -12.21 -8.77 -20.22
N GLU A 70 -11.87 -7.69 -19.50
CA GLU A 70 -12.08 -6.34 -20.01
C GLU A 70 -11.22 -6.07 -21.24
N TYR A 71 -9.98 -6.55 -21.24
CA TYR A 71 -9.06 -6.41 -22.38
C TYR A 71 -9.58 -7.14 -23.61
N GLN A 72 -10.12 -8.38 -23.43
CA GLN A 72 -10.75 -9.14 -24.51
C GLN A 72 -11.97 -8.44 -25.12
N HIS A 73 -12.64 -7.56 -24.35
CA HIS A 73 -13.74 -6.74 -24.84
C HIS A 73 -13.30 -5.40 -25.43
N GLY A 74 -12.01 -5.20 -25.67
CA GLY A 74 -11.45 -3.97 -26.26
C GLY A 74 -11.44 -2.79 -25.31
N ARG A 75 -11.57 -2.99 -23.99
CA ARG A 75 -11.46 -1.95 -22.97
C ARG A 75 -10.04 -1.91 -22.40
N THR A 76 -9.65 -0.80 -21.80
CA THR A 76 -8.35 -0.62 -21.16
C THR A 76 -8.55 -0.53 -19.64
N PRO A 77 -8.64 -1.68 -18.93
CA PRO A 77 -8.78 -1.69 -17.48
C PRO A 77 -7.49 -1.27 -16.78
N ASN A 78 -7.61 -0.75 -15.57
CA ASN A 78 -6.47 -0.45 -14.72
C ASN A 78 -6.40 -1.47 -13.57
N PRO A 79 -5.47 -2.45 -13.61
CA PRO A 79 -5.38 -3.49 -12.59
C PRO A 79 -4.98 -2.92 -11.22
N CYS A 80 -4.20 -1.82 -11.18
CA CYS A 80 -3.82 -1.18 -9.92
C CYS A 80 -5.02 -0.60 -9.18
N LEU A 81 -6.02 -0.05 -9.90
CA LEU A 81 -7.29 0.38 -9.30
C LEU A 81 -8.04 -0.78 -8.66
N LEU A 82 -8.16 -1.90 -9.39
CA LEU A 82 -8.82 -3.11 -8.88
C LEU A 82 -8.10 -3.65 -7.65
N CYS A 83 -6.76 -3.74 -7.70
CA CYS A 83 -5.95 -4.21 -6.59
C CYS A 83 -6.11 -3.31 -5.35
N ASN A 84 -6.10 -2.00 -5.51
CA ASN A 84 -6.32 -1.09 -4.39
C ASN A 84 -7.73 -1.26 -3.82
N ARG A 85 -8.78 -1.21 -4.66
CA ARG A 85 -10.16 -1.30 -4.22
C ARG A 85 -10.47 -2.64 -3.55
N ASP A 86 -10.17 -3.76 -4.21
CA ASP A 86 -10.72 -5.07 -3.86
C ASP A 86 -9.80 -5.89 -2.93
N LEU A 87 -8.49 -5.53 -2.85
CA LEU A 87 -7.55 -6.24 -1.99
C LEU A 87 -7.02 -5.36 -0.86
N LYS A 88 -6.39 -4.21 -1.18
CA LYS A 88 -5.78 -3.38 -0.14
C LYS A 88 -6.80 -2.71 0.78
N PHE A 89 -7.91 -2.22 0.21
CA PHE A 89 -8.91 -1.47 0.97
C PHE A 89 -10.23 -2.21 1.17
N ASP A 90 -10.34 -3.48 0.76
CA ASP A 90 -11.43 -4.38 1.14
C ASP A 90 -10.90 -5.53 2.00
N VAL A 91 -10.13 -6.46 1.42
CA VAL A 91 -9.65 -7.66 2.14
C VAL A 91 -8.73 -7.30 3.30
N LEU A 92 -7.74 -6.41 3.08
CA LEU A 92 -6.84 -6.01 4.14
C LEU A 92 -7.58 -5.24 5.25
N TRP A 93 -8.60 -4.44 4.89
CA TRP A 93 -9.42 -3.73 5.86
C TRP A 93 -10.24 -4.66 6.74
N GLN A 94 -10.82 -5.72 6.15
CA GLN A 94 -11.51 -6.76 6.93
C GLN A 94 -10.54 -7.43 7.91
N ARG A 95 -9.31 -7.75 7.45
CA ARG A 95 -8.29 -8.34 8.30
C ARG A 95 -7.83 -7.40 9.41
N ALA A 96 -7.69 -6.12 9.12
CA ALA A 96 -7.37 -5.11 10.14
C ALA A 96 -8.40 -5.09 11.27
N ARG A 97 -9.69 -5.17 10.93
CA ARG A 97 -10.76 -5.26 11.92
C ARG A 97 -10.72 -6.53 12.78
N GLU A 98 -10.33 -7.67 12.21
CA GLU A 98 -10.15 -8.93 12.96
C GLU A 98 -8.97 -8.85 13.93
N LEU A 99 -8.02 -7.96 13.68
CA LEU A 99 -6.86 -7.68 14.53
C LEU A 99 -7.08 -6.49 15.46
N ASP A 100 -8.31 -5.97 15.56
CA ASP A 100 -8.67 -4.76 16.33
C ASP A 100 -7.84 -3.52 15.96
N ALA A 101 -7.30 -3.47 14.73
CA ALA A 101 -6.57 -2.31 14.24
C ALA A 101 -7.54 -1.17 13.89
N GLU A 102 -7.24 0.01 14.39
CA GLU A 102 -8.05 1.21 14.15
C GLU A 102 -7.85 1.76 12.74
N PHE A 103 -6.63 1.66 12.20
CA PHE A 103 -6.26 2.21 10.91
C PHE A 103 -5.60 1.17 10.00
N VAL A 104 -5.78 1.37 8.70
CA VAL A 104 -4.94 0.74 7.66
C VAL A 104 -4.01 1.79 7.09
N ALA A 105 -2.72 1.53 7.11
CA ALA A 105 -1.72 2.45 6.58
C ALA A 105 -1.03 1.88 5.35
N THR A 106 -0.77 2.71 4.36
CA THR A 106 -0.05 2.32 3.16
C THR A 106 0.99 3.35 2.75
N GLY A 107 1.93 2.95 1.90
CA GLY A 107 2.97 3.82 1.36
C GLY A 107 2.56 4.65 0.14
N HIS A 108 1.28 4.86 -0.11
CA HIS A 108 0.84 5.70 -1.22
C HIS A 108 1.18 7.17 -0.97
N TYR A 109 1.62 7.84 -2.03
CA TYR A 109 1.82 9.29 -2.07
C TYR A 109 0.48 9.97 -2.32
N ALA A 110 -0.31 10.09 -1.29
CA ALA A 110 -1.60 10.79 -1.25
C ALA A 110 -1.79 11.36 0.15
N GLN A 111 -2.74 12.26 0.32
CA GLN A 111 -3.06 12.83 1.63
C GLN A 111 -4.54 12.70 1.92
N ILE A 112 -4.89 12.73 3.19
CA ILE A 112 -6.28 12.82 3.67
C ILE A 112 -6.37 14.06 4.54
N ALA A 113 -7.36 14.91 4.28
CA ALA A 113 -7.74 16.02 5.13
C ALA A 113 -9.18 15.87 5.58
N TRP A 114 -9.49 16.41 6.74
CA TRP A 114 -10.85 16.52 7.23
C TRP A 114 -11.43 17.88 6.81
N ASP A 115 -12.62 17.86 6.29
CA ASP A 115 -13.39 19.05 5.94
C ASP A 115 -14.47 19.28 6.99
N ASP A 116 -14.30 20.34 7.78
CA ASP A 116 -15.22 20.68 8.88
C ASP A 116 -16.58 21.18 8.36
N GLU A 117 -16.66 21.72 7.16
CA GLU A 117 -17.93 22.22 6.59
C GLU A 117 -18.81 21.07 6.14
N THR A 118 -18.22 20.11 5.42
CA THR A 118 -18.94 18.97 4.86
C THR A 118 -18.97 17.76 5.80
N GLN A 119 -18.19 17.78 6.87
CA GLN A 119 -17.98 16.67 7.81
C GLN A 119 -17.53 15.40 7.10
N GLN A 120 -16.64 15.56 6.12
CA GLN A 120 -16.13 14.47 5.28
C GLN A 120 -14.59 14.46 5.21
N ALA A 121 -14.05 13.26 5.07
CA ALA A 121 -12.66 13.07 4.71
C ALA A 121 -12.47 13.34 3.22
N GLN A 122 -11.49 14.15 2.86
CA GLN A 122 -11.11 14.47 1.50
C GLN A 122 -9.81 13.77 1.12
N LEU A 123 -9.81 13.10 -0.02
CA LEU A 123 -8.59 12.56 -0.62
C LEU A 123 -7.88 13.69 -1.40
N LEU A 124 -6.67 13.99 -1.01
CA LEU A 124 -5.84 15.02 -1.63
C LEU A 124 -4.62 14.40 -2.33
N ARG A 125 -4.07 15.14 -3.28
CA ARG A 125 -2.82 14.78 -3.95
C ARG A 125 -1.66 14.70 -2.96
N GLY A 126 -0.70 13.82 -3.23
CA GLY A 126 0.60 13.83 -2.57
C GLY A 126 1.36 15.13 -2.84
N VAL A 127 2.25 15.51 -1.91
CA VAL A 127 3.10 16.70 -2.06
C VAL A 127 4.08 16.54 -3.23
N ASP A 128 4.56 15.33 -3.50
CA ASP A 128 5.41 15.05 -4.66
C ASP A 128 4.56 14.90 -5.93
N PRO A 129 4.62 15.88 -6.87
CA PRO A 129 3.78 15.85 -8.07
C PRO A 129 4.17 14.74 -9.05
N TYR A 130 5.40 14.21 -8.96
CA TYR A 130 5.86 13.11 -9.80
C TYR A 130 5.55 11.73 -9.22
N LYS A 131 5.14 11.68 -7.94
CA LYS A 131 4.80 10.44 -7.23
C LYS A 131 3.36 10.39 -6.75
N ASP A 132 2.56 11.39 -7.05
CA ASP A 132 1.15 11.42 -6.65
C ASP A 132 0.40 10.17 -7.14
N GLN A 133 -0.21 9.47 -6.18
CA GLN A 133 -0.96 8.24 -6.40
C GLN A 133 -2.45 8.37 -6.03
N SER A 134 -2.93 9.59 -5.80
CA SER A 134 -4.33 9.84 -5.43
C SER A 134 -5.32 9.31 -6.47
N TYR A 135 -4.93 9.31 -7.75
CA TYR A 135 -5.73 8.74 -8.83
C TYR A 135 -6.09 7.24 -8.60
N PHE A 136 -5.17 6.46 -8.04
CA PHE A 136 -5.41 5.04 -7.77
C PHE A 136 -6.27 4.77 -6.53
N LEU A 137 -6.70 5.81 -5.83
CA LEU A 137 -7.38 5.75 -4.54
C LEU A 137 -8.77 6.38 -4.56
N PHE A 138 -9.23 6.93 -5.69
CA PHE A 138 -10.50 7.64 -5.79
C PHE A 138 -11.72 6.76 -5.47
N THR A 139 -11.56 5.44 -5.48
CA THR A 139 -12.62 4.48 -5.18
C THR A 139 -12.83 4.27 -3.68
N LEU A 140 -12.01 4.88 -2.83
CA LEU A 140 -12.16 4.76 -1.37
C LEU A 140 -13.43 5.46 -0.90
N SER A 141 -14.24 4.72 -0.14
CA SER A 141 -15.43 5.26 0.52
C SER A 141 -15.06 6.11 1.74
N GLN A 142 -15.99 6.95 2.21
CA GLN A 142 -15.80 7.76 3.42
C GLN A 142 -15.37 6.93 4.64
N PRO A 143 -16.02 5.80 4.98
CA PRO A 143 -15.57 4.97 6.10
C PRO A 143 -14.14 4.44 5.93
N GLN A 144 -13.70 4.18 4.70
CA GLN A 144 -12.33 3.76 4.41
C GLN A 144 -11.34 4.91 4.54
N LEU A 145 -11.65 6.09 3.98
CA LEU A 145 -10.81 7.28 4.10
C LEU A 145 -10.57 7.68 5.55
N MET A 146 -11.63 7.68 6.36
CA MET A 146 -11.54 8.04 7.80
C MET A 146 -10.64 7.12 8.62
N ARG A 147 -10.34 5.92 8.13
CA ARG A 147 -9.51 4.91 8.82
C ARG A 147 -8.28 4.51 8.00
N THR A 148 -7.86 5.38 7.09
CA THR A 148 -6.67 5.15 6.26
C THR A 148 -5.62 6.20 6.57
N LEU A 149 -4.36 5.78 6.64
CA LEU A 149 -3.21 6.67 6.81
C LEU A 149 -2.27 6.55 5.61
N PHE A 150 -1.80 7.70 5.14
CA PHE A 150 -0.77 7.81 4.10
C PHE A 150 0.46 8.54 4.64
N PRO A 151 1.32 7.86 5.44
CA PRO A 151 2.40 8.52 6.19
C PRO A 151 3.44 9.24 5.32
N VAL A 152 3.53 8.88 4.04
CA VAL A 152 4.50 9.48 3.09
C VAL A 152 3.87 10.55 2.19
N GLY A 153 2.57 10.76 2.26
CA GLY A 153 1.85 11.67 1.35
C GLY A 153 2.25 13.12 1.43
N HIS A 154 2.80 13.55 2.59
CA HIS A 154 3.30 14.91 2.84
C HIS A 154 4.82 15.04 2.63
N LEU A 155 5.47 14.03 2.06
CA LEU A 155 6.90 14.01 1.79
C LEU A 155 7.17 13.81 0.30
N THR A 156 8.28 14.36 -0.19
CA THR A 156 8.81 14.00 -1.50
C THR A 156 9.51 12.62 -1.43
N LYS A 157 9.70 11.98 -2.56
CA LYS A 157 10.44 10.72 -2.64
C LYS A 157 11.86 10.83 -2.09
N GLU A 158 12.50 11.97 -2.33
CA GLU A 158 13.84 12.25 -1.82
C GLU A 158 13.84 12.32 -0.29
N GLN A 159 12.90 13.06 0.31
CA GLN A 159 12.74 13.13 1.77
C GLN A 159 12.45 11.76 2.40
N VAL A 160 11.65 10.92 1.71
CA VAL A 160 11.39 9.55 2.18
C VAL A 160 12.68 8.71 2.18
N ARG A 161 13.52 8.84 1.15
CA ARG A 161 14.83 8.17 1.09
C ARG A 161 15.79 8.68 2.16
N GLU A 162 15.85 9.99 2.38
CA GLU A 162 16.67 10.58 3.44
C GLU A 162 16.28 10.04 4.82
N LYS A 163 14.98 10.00 5.11
CA LYS A 163 14.49 9.40 6.36
C LYS A 163 14.83 7.92 6.48
N ALA A 164 14.73 7.16 5.39
CA ALA A 164 15.10 5.76 5.39
C ALA A 164 16.61 5.54 5.64
N ARG A 165 17.48 6.43 5.09
CA ARG A 165 18.92 6.42 5.38
C ARG A 165 19.21 6.78 6.83
N ALA A 166 18.55 7.82 7.35
CA ALA A 166 18.72 8.25 8.74
C ALA A 166 18.35 7.16 9.75
N LEU A 167 17.42 6.27 9.38
CA LEU A 167 17.00 5.12 10.16
C LEU A 167 17.79 3.83 9.84
N ASP A 168 18.85 3.93 9.03
CA ASP A 168 19.67 2.80 8.57
C ASP A 168 18.85 1.66 7.95
N LEU A 169 17.77 2.00 7.24
CA LEU A 169 16.94 1.01 6.56
C LEU A 169 17.58 0.60 5.23
N ARG A 170 17.90 -0.68 5.08
CA ARG A 170 18.52 -1.23 3.85
C ARG A 170 17.73 -0.96 2.58
N VAL A 171 16.42 -0.77 2.70
CA VAL A 171 15.52 -0.48 1.58
C VAL A 171 15.60 0.96 1.07
N ALA A 172 16.43 1.82 1.67
CA ALA A 172 16.55 3.24 1.29
C ALA A 172 16.91 3.44 -0.19
N GLU A 173 17.79 2.58 -0.73
CA GLU A 173 18.28 2.65 -2.12
C GLU A 173 17.55 1.67 -3.05
N LYS A 174 16.55 0.94 -2.57
CA LYS A 174 15.85 -0.03 -3.38
C LYS A 174 15.12 0.65 -4.54
N PRO A 175 15.21 0.09 -5.78
CA PRO A 175 14.40 0.53 -6.90
C PRO A 175 12.90 0.43 -6.58
N GLU A 176 12.10 1.23 -7.28
CA GLU A 176 10.66 1.16 -7.14
C GLU A 176 10.13 -0.15 -7.72
N SER A 177 9.09 -0.71 -7.08
CA SER A 177 8.33 -1.79 -7.69
C SER A 177 7.66 -1.29 -8.96
N GLN A 178 7.66 -2.12 -9.98
CA GLN A 178 6.94 -1.85 -11.23
C GLN A 178 5.45 -2.11 -11.03
N ASP A 179 4.63 -1.48 -11.85
CA ASP A 179 3.19 -1.76 -11.89
C ASP A 179 2.91 -3.18 -12.39
N ILE A 180 1.69 -3.65 -12.18
CA ILE A 180 1.21 -4.97 -12.60
C ILE A 180 1.07 -5.01 -14.13
#